data_cfa7c9fd12c3a653f3e9fac750f5eaaf
#
_entry.id   cfa7c9fd12c3a653f3e9fac750f5eaaf
#
_cell.length_a   1.000
_cell.length_b   1.000
_cell.length_c   1.000
_cell.angle_alpha   90.00
_cell.angle_beta   90.00
_cell.angle_gamma   90.00
#
_symmetry.space_group_name_H-M   'P 1'
#
loop_
_entity.id
_entity.type
_entity.pdbx_description
1 polymer ?
#
loop_
_entity_poly.entity_id
_entity_poly.type
_entity_poly.pdbx_seq_one_letter_code
_entity_poly.pdbx_strand_id
1 'polypeptide(L)'
;MKLCMIGSGYVGLVSGVCFSDLGNDVICVDNDIKKIDALTRGIIPIYEPGLEELVIKNTKQNRLRFSTNLKDAVKKSDIIFICVGTPTKKNASSADLSYVYNVAKEIALSINKFKIIITKSTVPVTTGDEIEKLISKRVSKNLFSVASNPEFLREGEAIRDFTYPDRIVIGTEDSRTNKILKELYAPLISKGAQYIQTARRSAELIKYASNAFLATKITFINEIANLCEKIKVNVEDVAIAMGLDKRIGSRFLRAGPAYGGSCFPKDTKAIVATANQYKTNLSVIKSVIKSNENRNKFLLKRINFILKNKIKNKRIAFLGVTFKANTDDMRDSSSLTMIPELIKQGAIIKYYDPTGYKETFKKYKNVSYAKTIERAVDSADLIIIHTEWNDFKSINFNKTINKKKTKIFDMRNIYSSIKMKKNGIKYFGIGK
;
A
#
# COMPACT_ATOMS: atom_id res chain seq x y z
N MET A 1 -15.71 23.81 -0.16
CA MET A 1 -14.41 24.51 -0.28
C MET A 1 -13.81 24.21 -1.66
N LYS A 2 -12.84 25.02 -2.14
CA LYS A 2 -12.17 24.80 -3.43
C LYS A 2 -10.80 24.17 -3.20
N LEU A 3 -10.63 22.93 -3.66
CA LEU A 3 -9.45 22.12 -3.40
C LEU A 3 -8.69 21.83 -4.70
N CYS A 4 -7.35 21.78 -4.62
CA CYS A 4 -6.48 21.29 -5.67
C CYS A 4 -5.69 20.09 -5.13
N MET A 5 -5.78 18.95 -5.82
CA MET A 5 -4.99 17.75 -5.51
C MET A 5 -3.89 17.61 -6.57
N ILE A 6 -2.64 17.84 -6.21
CA ILE A 6 -1.50 17.76 -7.14
C ILE A 6 -0.85 16.39 -7.06
N GLY A 7 -0.93 15.65 -8.14
CA GLY A 7 -0.58 14.24 -8.25
C GLY A 7 -1.82 13.35 -8.19
N SER A 8 -2.28 12.82 -9.34
CA SER A 8 -3.43 11.92 -9.47
C SER A 8 -2.99 10.45 -9.40
N GLY A 9 -2.03 10.15 -8.52
CA GLY A 9 -1.72 8.79 -8.08
C GLY A 9 -2.76 8.28 -7.08
N TYR A 10 -2.46 7.15 -6.44
CA TYR A 10 -3.40 6.50 -5.52
C TYR A 10 -3.94 7.45 -4.44
N VAL A 11 -3.04 8.11 -3.72
CA VAL A 11 -3.40 9.01 -2.61
C VAL A 11 -4.19 10.24 -3.08
N GLY A 12 -3.70 10.90 -4.12
CA GLY A 12 -4.32 12.14 -4.60
C GLY A 12 -5.66 11.90 -5.28
N LEU A 13 -5.79 10.84 -6.08
CA LEU A 13 -7.03 10.51 -6.75
C LEU A 13 -8.11 10.09 -5.75
N VAL A 14 -7.84 9.10 -4.89
CA VAL A 14 -8.82 8.66 -3.89
C VAL A 14 -9.24 9.79 -2.96
N SER A 15 -8.26 10.55 -2.44
CA SER A 15 -8.58 11.68 -1.54
C SER A 15 -9.39 12.76 -2.25
N GLY A 16 -9.03 13.11 -3.50
CA GLY A 16 -9.75 14.11 -4.28
C GLY A 16 -11.18 13.72 -4.58
N VAL A 17 -11.38 12.46 -4.98
CA VAL A 17 -12.72 11.89 -5.24
C VAL A 17 -13.56 11.89 -3.95
N CYS A 18 -12.99 11.43 -2.84
CA CYS A 18 -13.72 11.40 -1.57
C CYS A 18 -14.02 12.82 -1.04
N PHE A 19 -13.11 13.79 -1.18
CA PHE A 19 -13.42 15.20 -0.84
C PHE A 19 -14.52 15.77 -1.73
N SER A 20 -14.55 15.44 -3.02
CA SER A 20 -15.63 15.88 -3.90
C SER A 20 -16.97 15.25 -3.53
N ASP A 21 -16.97 14.01 -3.07
CA ASP A 21 -18.16 13.31 -2.58
C ASP A 21 -18.69 13.90 -1.25
N LEU A 22 -17.82 14.52 -0.46
CA LEU A 22 -18.20 15.33 0.70
C LEU A 22 -18.71 16.75 0.34
N GLY A 23 -18.89 17.07 -0.94
CA GLY A 23 -19.47 18.33 -1.41
C GLY A 23 -18.46 19.45 -1.70
N ASN A 24 -17.16 19.16 -1.74
CA ASN A 24 -16.14 20.14 -2.12
C ASN A 24 -15.98 20.23 -3.65
N ASP A 25 -15.54 21.40 -4.13
CA ASP A 25 -15.12 21.62 -5.52
C ASP A 25 -13.64 21.25 -5.67
N VAL A 26 -13.35 20.17 -6.37
CA VAL A 26 -12.01 19.56 -6.41
C VAL A 26 -11.47 19.53 -7.83
N ILE A 27 -10.21 19.99 -7.99
CA ILE A 27 -9.44 19.85 -9.22
C ILE A 27 -8.26 18.92 -8.93
N CYS A 28 -8.24 17.75 -9.56
CA CYS A 28 -7.09 16.84 -9.54
C CYS A 28 -6.15 17.16 -10.69
N VAL A 29 -4.87 17.38 -10.37
CA VAL A 29 -3.84 17.77 -11.35
C VAL A 29 -2.78 16.70 -11.44
N ASP A 30 -2.39 16.36 -12.68
CA ASP A 30 -1.23 15.49 -12.96
C ASP A 30 -0.55 15.97 -14.25
N ASN A 31 0.76 15.78 -14.36
CA ASN A 31 1.51 16.12 -15.56
C ASN A 31 1.45 15.04 -16.66
N ASP A 32 0.91 13.86 -16.34
CA ASP A 32 0.68 12.78 -17.31
C ASP A 32 -0.63 13.03 -18.06
N ILE A 33 -0.49 13.55 -19.30
CA ILE A 33 -1.63 13.86 -20.19
C ILE A 33 -2.50 12.62 -20.42
N LYS A 34 -1.89 11.45 -20.65
CA LYS A 34 -2.64 10.21 -20.91
C LYS A 34 -3.50 9.79 -19.72
N LYS A 35 -2.95 9.97 -18.52
CA LYS A 35 -3.68 9.71 -17.28
C LYS A 35 -4.87 10.66 -17.11
N ILE A 36 -4.66 11.96 -17.33
CA ILE A 36 -5.72 12.97 -17.23
C ILE A 36 -6.81 12.75 -18.27
N ASP A 37 -6.43 12.42 -19.51
CA ASP A 37 -7.40 12.09 -20.57
C ASP A 37 -8.22 10.84 -20.22
N ALA A 38 -7.59 9.82 -19.67
CA ALA A 38 -8.28 8.61 -19.21
C ALA A 38 -9.27 8.94 -18.08
N LEU A 39 -8.83 9.67 -17.05
CA LEU A 39 -9.67 10.09 -15.91
C LEU A 39 -10.85 10.96 -16.34
N THR A 40 -10.64 11.88 -17.31
CA THR A 40 -11.70 12.73 -17.87
C THR A 40 -12.78 11.91 -18.57
N ARG A 41 -12.40 10.76 -19.14
CA ARG A 41 -13.35 9.78 -19.74
C ARG A 41 -13.92 8.78 -18.74
N GLY A 42 -13.61 8.91 -17.45
CA GLY A 42 -14.06 7.98 -16.41
C GLY A 42 -13.23 6.68 -16.32
N ILE A 43 -12.11 6.57 -17.04
CA ILE A 43 -11.22 5.40 -16.98
C ILE A 43 -10.24 5.58 -15.82
N ILE A 44 -10.32 4.69 -14.83
CA ILE A 44 -9.53 4.80 -13.60
C ILE A 44 -8.20 4.03 -13.75
N PRO A 45 -7.04 4.69 -13.56
CA PRO A 45 -5.72 4.08 -13.77
C PRO A 45 -5.21 3.24 -12.59
N ILE A 46 -6.04 3.01 -11.57
CA ILE A 46 -5.71 2.25 -10.35
C ILE A 46 -6.85 1.30 -10.01
N TYR A 47 -6.53 0.17 -9.37
CA TYR A 47 -7.55 -0.74 -8.88
C TYR A 47 -7.96 -0.37 -7.45
N GLU A 48 -9.14 0.23 -7.29
CA GLU A 48 -9.75 0.53 -5.99
C GLU A 48 -11.28 0.31 -6.10
N PRO A 49 -11.85 -0.67 -5.40
CA PRO A 49 -13.27 -0.97 -5.47
C PRO A 49 -14.16 0.25 -5.14
N GLY A 50 -15.12 0.56 -6.00
CA GLY A 50 -16.08 1.66 -5.83
C GLY A 50 -15.56 3.05 -6.26
N LEU A 51 -14.30 3.16 -6.70
CA LEU A 51 -13.72 4.45 -7.08
C LEU A 51 -14.31 4.98 -8.39
N GLU A 52 -14.57 4.09 -9.35
CA GLU A 52 -15.11 4.44 -10.67
C GLU A 52 -16.49 5.11 -10.54
N GLU A 53 -17.38 4.51 -9.77
CA GLU A 53 -18.72 5.04 -9.53
C GLU A 53 -18.68 6.43 -8.90
N LEU A 54 -17.77 6.65 -7.93
CA LEU A 54 -17.59 7.94 -7.28
C LEU A 54 -17.01 8.99 -8.24
N VAL A 55 -16.07 8.64 -9.11
CA VAL A 55 -15.54 9.53 -10.14
C VAL A 55 -16.64 9.97 -11.09
N ILE A 56 -17.40 9.02 -11.66
CA ILE A 56 -18.50 9.31 -12.59
C ILE A 56 -19.55 10.20 -11.93
N LYS A 57 -19.98 9.86 -10.71
CA LYS A 57 -20.95 10.64 -9.92
C LYS A 57 -20.51 12.09 -9.75
N ASN A 58 -19.29 12.31 -9.24
CA ASN A 58 -18.82 13.64 -8.87
C ASN A 58 -18.41 14.49 -10.08
N THR A 59 -17.98 13.87 -11.17
CA THR A 59 -17.74 14.56 -12.46
C THR A 59 -19.07 15.05 -13.05
N LYS A 60 -20.11 14.21 -13.08
CA LYS A 60 -21.46 14.62 -13.54
C LYS A 60 -22.06 15.77 -12.71
N GLN A 61 -21.72 15.84 -11.42
CA GLN A 61 -22.18 16.90 -10.53
C GLN A 61 -21.28 18.14 -10.55
N ASN A 62 -20.29 18.21 -11.47
CA ASN A 62 -19.34 19.31 -11.61
C ASN A 62 -18.52 19.61 -10.35
N ARG A 63 -18.41 18.67 -9.41
CA ARG A 63 -17.61 18.80 -8.19
C ARG A 63 -16.19 18.25 -8.34
N LEU A 64 -15.96 17.41 -9.34
CA LEU A 64 -14.64 16.83 -9.62
C LEU A 64 -14.22 17.15 -11.05
N ARG A 65 -13.01 17.68 -11.20
CA ARG A 65 -12.39 17.99 -12.49
C ARG A 65 -10.96 17.48 -12.52
N PHE A 66 -10.47 17.20 -13.73
CA PHE A 66 -9.10 16.78 -13.98
C PHE A 66 -8.40 17.79 -14.90
N SER A 67 -7.12 18.07 -14.67
CA SER A 67 -6.38 19.05 -15.44
C SER A 67 -4.88 18.74 -15.47
N THR A 68 -4.20 19.15 -16.54
CA THR A 68 -2.74 19.19 -16.61
C THR A 68 -2.19 20.58 -16.24
N ASN A 69 -3.05 21.59 -16.13
CA ASN A 69 -2.65 22.97 -15.85
C ASN A 69 -2.62 23.26 -14.34
N LEU A 70 -1.46 23.02 -13.72
CA LEU A 70 -1.24 23.27 -12.31
C LEU A 70 -1.45 24.73 -11.92
N LYS A 71 -0.94 25.68 -12.75
CA LYS A 71 -1.01 27.11 -12.47
C LYS A 71 -2.46 27.60 -12.34
N ASP A 72 -3.33 27.18 -13.26
CA ASP A 72 -4.74 27.54 -13.27
C ASP A 72 -5.47 26.90 -12.06
N ALA A 73 -5.21 25.63 -11.80
CA ALA A 73 -5.80 24.90 -10.67
C ALA A 73 -5.44 25.55 -9.31
N VAL A 74 -4.17 25.91 -9.11
CA VAL A 74 -3.71 26.61 -7.89
C VAL A 74 -4.39 27.96 -7.74
N LYS A 75 -4.50 28.77 -8.81
CA LYS A 75 -5.18 30.07 -8.75
C LYS A 75 -6.65 29.95 -8.33
N LYS A 76 -7.35 28.94 -8.83
CA LYS A 76 -8.78 28.70 -8.59
C LYS A 76 -9.09 28.09 -7.23
N SER A 77 -8.11 27.48 -6.55
CA SER A 77 -8.31 26.76 -5.30
C SER A 77 -7.82 27.56 -4.09
N ASP A 78 -8.37 27.24 -2.92
CA ASP A 78 -7.99 27.85 -1.64
C ASP A 78 -7.06 26.94 -0.84
N ILE A 79 -7.23 25.63 -0.97
CA ILE A 79 -6.47 24.59 -0.28
C ILE A 79 -5.80 23.69 -1.34
N ILE A 80 -4.49 23.53 -1.24
CA ILE A 80 -3.66 22.82 -2.20
C ILE A 80 -3.03 21.62 -1.50
N PHE A 81 -3.34 20.42 -1.96
CA PHE A 81 -2.74 19.19 -1.46
C PHE A 81 -1.62 18.72 -2.39
N ILE A 82 -0.43 18.51 -1.86
CA ILE A 82 0.70 17.88 -2.55
C ILE A 82 0.60 16.38 -2.31
N CYS A 83 0.28 15.63 -3.38
CA CYS A 83 0.04 14.18 -3.35
C CYS A 83 0.97 13.42 -4.32
N VAL A 84 2.09 14.04 -4.70
CA VAL A 84 3.05 13.43 -5.64
C VAL A 84 3.83 12.28 -5.01
N GLY A 85 4.35 11.39 -5.85
CA GLY A 85 5.16 10.26 -5.41
C GLY A 85 6.45 10.69 -4.72
N THR A 86 6.86 9.92 -3.72
CA THR A 86 8.14 10.05 -3.01
C THR A 86 8.90 8.72 -3.08
N PRO A 87 9.39 8.31 -4.27
CA PRO A 87 10.09 7.05 -4.43
C PRO A 87 11.40 7.04 -3.65
N THR A 88 11.93 5.86 -3.38
CA THR A 88 13.29 5.74 -2.83
C THR A 88 14.31 6.17 -3.89
N LYS A 89 15.31 6.96 -3.51
CA LYS A 89 16.44 7.33 -4.39
C LYS A 89 17.16 6.08 -4.88
N LYS A 90 17.58 6.06 -6.16
CA LYS A 90 18.19 4.88 -6.79
C LYS A 90 19.39 4.27 -6.00
N ASN A 91 20.18 5.09 -5.31
CA ASN A 91 21.40 4.66 -4.63
C ASN A 91 21.41 5.00 -3.12
N ALA A 92 20.23 5.24 -2.53
CA ALA A 92 20.12 5.58 -1.11
C ALA A 92 18.79 5.06 -0.53
N SER A 93 18.77 4.85 0.79
CA SER A 93 17.54 4.48 1.50
C SER A 93 16.60 5.66 1.79
N SER A 94 16.97 6.89 1.37
CA SER A 94 16.19 8.10 1.57
C SER A 94 15.13 8.30 0.47
N ALA A 95 14.05 9.03 0.80
CA ALA A 95 13.04 9.42 -0.17
C ALA A 95 13.58 10.46 -1.17
N ASP A 96 13.16 10.36 -2.44
CA ASP A 96 13.37 11.40 -3.43
C ASP A 96 12.25 12.43 -3.32
N LEU A 97 12.60 13.64 -2.92
CA LEU A 97 11.68 14.76 -2.73
C LEU A 97 11.67 15.75 -3.91
N SER A 98 12.36 15.44 -5.00
CA SER A 98 12.47 16.33 -6.17
C SER A 98 11.09 16.73 -6.69
N TYR A 99 10.16 15.79 -6.79
CA TYR A 99 8.79 16.05 -7.22
C TYR A 99 8.06 17.00 -6.26
N VAL A 100 8.21 16.80 -4.95
CA VAL A 100 7.58 17.64 -3.91
C VAL A 100 8.09 19.08 -4.01
N TYR A 101 9.41 19.26 -4.11
CA TYR A 101 9.99 20.59 -4.18
C TYR A 101 9.72 21.29 -5.51
N ASN A 102 9.66 20.56 -6.62
CA ASN A 102 9.28 21.14 -7.92
C ASN A 102 7.83 21.66 -7.88
N VAL A 103 6.91 20.86 -7.35
CA VAL A 103 5.51 21.28 -7.14
C VAL A 103 5.43 22.51 -6.24
N ALA A 104 6.19 22.54 -5.13
CA ALA A 104 6.21 23.71 -4.24
C ALA A 104 6.70 24.98 -4.93
N LYS A 105 7.70 24.89 -5.85
CA LYS A 105 8.18 26.02 -6.67
C LYS A 105 7.08 26.50 -7.63
N GLU A 106 6.37 25.58 -8.31
CA GLU A 106 5.28 25.93 -9.22
C GLU A 106 4.08 26.55 -8.48
N ILE A 107 3.76 26.06 -7.29
CA ILE A 107 2.75 26.68 -6.41
C ILE A 107 3.16 28.11 -6.09
N ALA A 108 4.41 28.36 -5.66
CA ALA A 108 4.90 29.69 -5.33
C ALA A 108 4.74 30.69 -6.48
N LEU A 109 4.90 30.26 -7.73
CA LEU A 109 4.69 31.08 -8.93
C LEU A 109 3.21 31.35 -9.24
N SER A 110 2.29 30.64 -8.58
CA SER A 110 0.87 30.61 -8.93
C SER A 110 -0.03 31.21 -7.84
N ILE A 111 0.52 31.52 -6.67
CA ILE A 111 -0.23 32.13 -5.56
C ILE A 111 -0.73 33.52 -5.94
N ASN A 112 -2.04 33.72 -5.84
CA ASN A 112 -2.71 34.99 -6.17
C ASN A 112 -3.52 35.58 -4.99
N LYS A 113 -3.72 34.78 -3.95
CA LYS A 113 -4.40 35.13 -2.68
C LYS A 113 -3.94 34.17 -1.60
N PHE A 114 -4.42 34.34 -0.36
CA PHE A 114 -4.08 33.39 0.71
C PHE A 114 -4.41 31.93 0.31
N LYS A 115 -3.45 31.03 0.50
CA LYS A 115 -3.54 29.60 0.20
C LYS A 115 -3.04 28.76 1.37
N ILE A 116 -3.72 27.66 1.62
CA ILE A 116 -3.21 26.61 2.51
C ILE A 116 -2.57 25.52 1.66
N ILE A 117 -1.28 25.26 1.89
CA ILE A 117 -0.50 24.27 1.15
C ILE A 117 -0.25 23.07 2.07
N ILE A 118 -0.71 21.90 1.68
CA ILE A 118 -0.74 20.73 2.54
C ILE A 118 0.09 19.61 1.92
N THR A 119 1.07 19.11 2.63
CA THR A 119 1.77 17.89 2.26
C THR A 119 0.97 16.68 2.69
N LYS A 120 0.36 15.97 1.72
CA LYS A 120 -0.33 14.70 1.95
C LYS A 120 0.54 13.51 1.59
N SER A 121 1.51 13.69 0.70
CA SER A 121 2.57 12.71 0.43
C SER A 121 3.30 12.33 1.71
N THR A 122 3.72 11.06 1.82
CA THR A 122 4.59 10.61 2.91
C THR A 122 5.99 11.16 2.71
N VAL A 123 6.42 12.06 3.57
CA VAL A 123 7.70 12.80 3.47
C VAL A 123 8.49 12.72 4.77
N PRO A 124 9.85 12.74 4.72
CA PRO A 124 10.70 12.85 5.90
C PRO A 124 10.39 14.09 6.74
N VAL A 125 10.69 13.98 8.04
CA VAL A 125 10.57 15.10 8.98
C VAL A 125 11.37 16.30 8.47
N THR A 126 10.83 17.51 8.65
CA THR A 126 11.33 18.81 8.18
C THR A 126 10.97 19.17 6.72
N THR A 127 10.35 18.28 5.95
CA THR A 127 9.97 18.57 4.56
C THR A 127 8.99 19.75 4.47
N GLY A 128 8.03 19.86 5.39
CA GLY A 128 7.11 20.99 5.45
C GLY A 128 7.84 22.33 5.71
N ASP A 129 8.88 22.33 6.54
CA ASP A 129 9.70 23.52 6.81
C ASP A 129 10.50 23.94 5.56
N GLU A 130 11.03 22.98 4.81
CA GLU A 130 11.73 23.25 3.56
C GLU A 130 10.78 23.77 2.47
N ILE A 131 9.55 23.26 2.39
CA ILE A 131 8.51 23.79 1.51
C ILE A 131 8.18 25.23 1.88
N GLU A 132 7.96 25.54 3.15
CA GLU A 132 7.70 26.90 3.63
C GLU A 132 8.84 27.85 3.28
N LYS A 133 10.08 27.46 3.56
CA LYS A 133 11.29 28.22 3.22
C LYS A 133 11.42 28.46 1.71
N LEU A 134 11.08 27.46 0.90
CA LEU A 134 11.13 27.55 -0.55
C LEU A 134 10.11 28.55 -1.08
N ILE A 135 8.87 28.50 -0.61
CA ILE A 135 7.80 29.41 -1.03
C ILE A 135 8.06 30.84 -0.54
N SER A 136 8.53 31.02 0.70
CA SER A 136 8.87 32.33 1.30
C SER A 136 9.93 33.11 0.51
N LYS A 137 10.72 32.46 -0.32
CA LYS A 137 11.68 33.18 -1.20
C LYS A 137 11.01 34.05 -2.27
N ARG A 138 9.72 33.81 -2.57
CA ARG A 138 8.99 34.47 -3.66
C ARG A 138 7.66 35.08 -3.22
N VAL A 139 7.09 34.59 -2.13
CA VAL A 139 5.73 34.92 -1.68
C VAL A 139 5.78 35.38 -0.23
N SER A 140 5.11 36.48 0.07
CA SER A 140 5.00 36.98 1.45
C SER A 140 4.27 35.98 2.35
N LYS A 141 4.74 35.82 3.58
CA LYS A 141 4.21 34.81 4.55
C LYS A 141 2.73 34.99 4.91
N ASN A 142 2.18 36.17 4.73
CA ASN A 142 0.76 36.44 4.95
C ASN A 142 -0.17 35.89 3.84
N LEU A 143 0.40 35.46 2.71
CA LEU A 143 -0.33 34.91 1.57
C LEU A 143 -0.37 33.38 1.52
N PHE A 144 0.29 32.71 2.44
CA PHE A 144 0.23 31.23 2.49
C PHE A 144 0.50 30.70 3.89
N SER A 145 0.05 29.46 4.10
CA SER A 145 0.39 28.65 5.25
C SER A 145 0.72 27.23 4.79
N VAL A 146 1.66 26.56 5.45
CA VAL A 146 2.05 25.19 5.15
C VAL A 146 1.61 24.27 6.28
N ALA A 147 0.95 23.16 5.92
CA ALA A 147 0.54 22.12 6.85
C ALA A 147 0.96 20.73 6.36
N SER A 148 1.03 19.78 7.28
CA SER A 148 1.22 18.36 6.98
C SER A 148 -0.05 17.59 7.36
N ASN A 149 -0.57 16.81 6.41
CA ASN A 149 -1.74 15.96 6.62
C ASN A 149 -1.46 14.57 6.04
N PRO A 150 -0.68 13.74 6.74
CA PRO A 150 -0.38 12.40 6.26
C PRO A 150 -1.65 11.57 6.10
N GLU A 151 -1.66 10.70 5.10
CA GLU A 151 -2.73 9.75 4.86
C GLU A 151 -2.46 8.40 5.57
N PHE A 152 -3.52 7.65 5.84
CA PHE A 152 -3.45 6.30 6.41
C PHE A 152 -4.31 5.31 5.62
N LEU A 153 -4.38 5.55 4.30
CA LEU A 153 -5.19 4.77 3.36
C LEU A 153 -4.53 3.42 3.07
N ARG A 154 -5.35 2.38 2.97
CA ARG A 154 -4.91 1.06 2.52
C ARG A 154 -5.43 0.82 1.11
N GLU A 155 -4.55 0.53 0.16
CA GLU A 155 -4.94 0.15 -1.19
C GLU A 155 -6.00 -0.97 -1.16
N GLY A 156 -7.05 -0.85 -1.97
CA GLY A 156 -8.21 -1.76 -1.98
C GLY A 156 -9.25 -1.55 -0.88
N GLU A 157 -9.00 -0.67 0.09
CA GLU A 157 -9.94 -0.25 1.15
C GLU A 157 -9.86 1.27 1.40
N ALA A 158 -9.26 2.03 0.48
CA ALA A 158 -8.91 3.43 0.72
C ALA A 158 -10.12 4.36 0.80
N ILE A 159 -11.17 4.08 0.04
CA ILE A 159 -12.44 4.83 0.13
C ILE A 159 -13.02 4.68 1.54
N ARG A 160 -13.04 3.46 2.07
CA ARG A 160 -13.52 3.19 3.43
C ARG A 160 -12.65 3.87 4.47
N ASP A 161 -11.31 3.76 4.33
CA ASP A 161 -10.35 4.37 5.25
C ASP A 161 -10.43 5.90 5.22
N PHE A 162 -10.76 6.50 4.07
CA PHE A 162 -11.01 7.94 3.98
C PHE A 162 -12.36 8.33 4.60
N THR A 163 -13.43 7.56 4.34
CA THR A 163 -14.80 7.91 4.76
C THR A 163 -15.05 7.67 6.26
N TYR A 164 -14.34 6.67 6.83
CA TYR A 164 -14.40 6.29 8.25
C TYR A 164 -12.98 6.14 8.81
N PRO A 165 -12.21 7.24 8.89
CA PRO A 165 -10.84 7.17 9.37
C PRO A 165 -10.82 6.99 10.90
N ASP A 166 -9.92 6.15 11.40
CA ASP A 166 -9.67 6.04 12.84
C ASP A 166 -9.19 7.40 13.40
N ARG A 167 -8.42 8.16 12.61
CA ARG A 167 -7.89 9.48 12.97
C ARG A 167 -7.54 10.34 11.76
N ILE A 168 -7.61 11.65 11.95
CA ILE A 168 -7.15 12.70 11.03
C ILE A 168 -6.03 13.45 11.74
N VAL A 169 -4.83 13.46 11.17
CA VAL A 169 -3.67 14.15 11.75
C VAL A 169 -3.36 15.40 10.93
N ILE A 170 -3.37 16.55 11.60
CA ILE A 170 -3.02 17.84 11.02
C ILE A 170 -1.84 18.43 11.77
N GLY A 171 -0.73 18.60 11.07
CA GLY A 171 0.46 19.30 11.55
C GLY A 171 0.47 20.73 11.03
N THR A 172 0.26 21.69 11.91
CA THR A 172 0.34 23.11 11.60
C THR A 172 0.55 23.93 12.85
N GLU A 173 1.34 24.98 12.75
CA GLU A 173 1.54 26.00 13.78
C GLU A 173 0.58 27.19 13.64
N ASP A 174 -0.14 27.28 12.51
CA ASP A 174 -1.08 28.36 12.22
C ASP A 174 -2.52 28.00 12.65
N SER A 175 -3.06 28.75 13.62
CA SER A 175 -4.41 28.56 14.16
C SER A 175 -5.52 28.76 13.12
N ARG A 176 -5.35 29.72 12.18
CA ARG A 176 -6.29 29.96 11.08
C ARG A 176 -6.37 28.74 10.16
N THR A 177 -5.23 28.20 9.78
CA THR A 177 -5.14 26.99 8.97
C THR A 177 -5.78 25.80 9.68
N ASN A 178 -5.49 25.61 10.98
CA ASN A 178 -6.11 24.55 11.76
C ASN A 178 -7.64 24.64 11.76
N LYS A 179 -8.20 25.85 11.97
CA LYS A 179 -9.66 26.07 11.95
C LYS A 179 -10.27 25.67 10.60
N ILE A 180 -9.69 26.13 9.50
CA ILE A 180 -10.18 25.84 8.14
C ILE A 180 -10.09 24.32 7.85
N LEU A 181 -9.00 23.65 8.24
CA LEU A 181 -8.86 22.22 8.03
C LEU A 181 -9.81 21.42 8.92
N LYS A 182 -10.08 21.86 10.14
CA LYS A 182 -11.10 21.24 10.99
C LYS A 182 -12.50 21.32 10.37
N GLU A 183 -12.83 22.45 9.75
CA GLU A 183 -14.08 22.62 8.99
C GLU A 183 -14.11 21.71 7.75
N LEU A 184 -13.01 21.60 6.99
CA LEU A 184 -12.92 20.68 5.83
C LEU A 184 -13.22 19.24 6.23
N TYR A 185 -12.70 18.80 7.38
CA TYR A 185 -12.87 17.44 7.89
C TYR A 185 -14.10 17.25 8.80
N ALA A 186 -14.90 18.29 9.02
CA ALA A 186 -16.07 18.23 9.91
C ALA A 186 -17.04 17.08 9.60
N PRO A 187 -17.33 16.73 8.32
CA PRO A 187 -18.21 15.60 8.03
C PRO A 187 -17.65 14.24 8.48
N LEU A 188 -16.32 14.09 8.54
CA LEU A 188 -15.67 12.87 9.03
C LEU A 188 -15.57 12.86 10.56
N ILE A 189 -15.31 14.00 11.15
CA ILE A 189 -15.28 14.19 12.61
C ILE A 189 -16.66 13.87 13.21
N SER A 190 -17.74 14.32 12.57
CA SER A 190 -19.12 14.02 13.02
C SER A 190 -19.47 12.54 12.94
N LYS A 191 -18.75 11.76 12.13
CA LYS A 191 -18.85 10.29 12.04
C LYS A 191 -17.96 9.55 13.07
N GLY A 192 -17.28 10.27 13.96
CA GLY A 192 -16.47 9.72 15.04
C GLY A 192 -14.97 9.70 14.80
N ALA A 193 -14.48 10.27 13.68
CA ALA A 193 -13.03 10.37 13.43
C ALA A 193 -12.35 11.25 14.47
N GLN A 194 -11.26 10.78 15.06
CA GLN A 194 -10.46 11.56 16.01
C GLN A 194 -9.63 12.61 15.24
N TYR A 195 -9.83 13.89 15.53
CA TYR A 195 -9.04 14.96 14.94
C TYR A 195 -7.87 15.33 15.86
N ILE A 196 -6.65 15.18 15.36
CA ILE A 196 -5.41 15.42 16.09
C ILE A 196 -4.68 16.58 15.45
N GLN A 197 -4.62 17.74 16.16
CA GLN A 197 -3.73 18.82 15.79
C GLN A 197 -2.39 18.66 16.49
N THR A 198 -1.30 18.86 15.74
CA THR A 198 0.07 18.81 16.26
C THR A 198 1.01 19.69 15.44
N ALA A 199 2.30 19.74 15.79
CA ALA A 199 3.32 20.39 14.97
C ALA A 199 3.53 19.64 13.63
N ARG A 200 3.93 20.34 12.56
CA ARG A 200 4.20 19.74 11.24
C ARG A 200 5.17 18.56 11.33
N ARG A 201 6.31 18.74 11.99
CA ARG A 201 7.32 17.70 12.17
C ARG A 201 6.77 16.45 12.86
N SER A 202 5.90 16.65 13.86
CA SER A 202 5.24 15.54 14.54
C SER A 202 4.30 14.79 13.61
N ALA A 203 3.49 15.51 12.81
CA ALA A 203 2.60 14.87 11.83
C ALA A 203 3.37 14.05 10.79
N GLU A 204 4.50 14.57 10.29
CA GLU A 204 5.40 13.85 9.37
C GLU A 204 5.96 12.58 10.01
N LEU A 205 6.43 12.66 11.26
CA LEU A 205 6.97 11.50 11.98
C LEU A 205 5.91 10.46 12.31
N ILE A 206 4.69 10.87 12.67
CA ILE A 206 3.58 9.96 13.01
C ILE A 206 3.32 8.96 11.88
N LYS A 207 3.37 9.40 10.62
CA LYS A 207 3.17 8.50 9.47
C LYS A 207 4.23 7.42 9.41
N TYR A 208 5.50 7.79 9.47
CA TYR A 208 6.61 6.83 9.42
C TYR A 208 6.62 5.88 10.62
N ALA A 209 6.42 6.41 11.82
CA ALA A 209 6.37 5.61 13.04
C ALA A 209 5.22 4.60 13.01
N SER A 210 4.03 5.03 12.55
CA SER A 210 2.87 4.14 12.39
C SER A 210 3.17 3.01 11.40
N ASN A 211 3.72 3.32 10.21
CA ASN A 211 4.03 2.31 9.21
C ASN A 211 5.14 1.36 9.66
N ALA A 212 6.15 1.87 10.35
CA ALA A 212 7.22 1.06 10.94
C ALA A 212 6.68 0.10 12.02
N PHE A 213 5.76 0.55 12.86
CA PHE A 213 5.14 -0.29 13.88
C PHE A 213 4.26 -1.39 13.26
N LEU A 214 3.48 -1.06 12.23
CA LEU A 214 2.67 -2.06 11.51
C LEU A 214 3.55 -3.11 10.82
N ALA A 215 4.66 -2.69 10.21
CA ALA A 215 5.66 -3.60 9.64
C ALA A 215 6.29 -4.50 10.72
N THR A 216 6.53 -3.96 11.92
CA THR A 216 7.02 -4.72 13.07
C THR A 216 6.03 -5.82 13.48
N LYS A 217 4.73 -5.52 13.56
CA LYS A 217 3.70 -6.53 13.90
C LYS A 217 3.68 -7.68 12.89
N ILE A 218 3.74 -7.38 11.59
CA ILE A 218 3.77 -8.43 10.54
C ILE A 218 5.05 -9.27 10.66
N THR A 219 6.19 -8.63 10.84
CA THR A 219 7.48 -9.33 10.97
C THR A 219 7.50 -10.21 12.22
N PHE A 220 7.04 -9.66 13.35
CA PHE A 220 6.94 -10.39 14.62
C PHE A 220 6.10 -11.68 14.46
N ILE A 221 4.87 -11.57 13.95
CA ILE A 221 4.03 -12.76 13.82
C ILE A 221 4.58 -13.77 12.80
N ASN A 222 5.33 -13.31 11.78
CA ASN A 222 6.02 -14.18 10.84
C ASN A 222 7.15 -14.97 11.53
N GLU A 223 7.89 -14.37 12.45
CA GLU A 223 8.91 -15.08 13.25
C GLU A 223 8.28 -16.07 14.23
N ILE A 224 7.20 -15.67 14.91
CA ILE A 224 6.42 -16.57 15.76
C ILE A 224 5.88 -17.76 14.95
N ALA A 225 5.41 -17.53 13.72
CA ALA A 225 4.97 -18.63 12.85
C ALA A 225 6.09 -19.62 12.54
N ASN A 226 7.34 -19.14 12.34
CA ASN A 226 8.49 -20.03 12.14
C ASN A 226 8.77 -20.91 13.38
N LEU A 227 8.63 -20.34 14.58
CA LEU A 227 8.74 -21.10 15.83
C LEU A 227 7.61 -22.11 15.97
N CYS A 228 6.36 -21.69 15.72
CA CYS A 228 5.17 -22.56 15.80
C CYS A 228 5.32 -23.82 14.93
N GLU A 229 5.87 -23.68 13.70
CA GLU A 229 6.16 -24.84 12.84
C GLU A 229 7.13 -25.85 13.47
N LYS A 230 8.12 -25.38 14.24
CA LYS A 230 9.10 -26.24 14.91
C LYS A 230 8.54 -26.97 16.11
N ILE A 231 7.73 -26.28 16.90
CA ILE A 231 7.14 -26.80 18.13
C ILE A 231 5.73 -27.38 17.93
N LYS A 232 5.25 -27.43 16.67
CA LYS A 232 3.94 -28.00 16.29
C LYS A 232 2.74 -27.28 16.93
N VAL A 233 2.80 -25.97 17.04
CA VAL A 233 1.73 -25.09 17.53
C VAL A 233 1.10 -24.35 16.34
N ASN A 234 -0.18 -24.03 16.44
CA ASN A 234 -0.87 -23.25 15.40
C ASN A 234 -0.70 -21.75 15.65
N VAL A 235 -0.05 -21.04 14.75
CA VAL A 235 0.17 -19.58 14.86
C VAL A 235 -1.14 -18.77 14.89
N GLU A 236 -2.23 -19.28 14.30
CA GLU A 236 -3.53 -18.58 14.32
C GLU A 236 -4.09 -18.49 15.74
N ASP A 237 -3.97 -19.55 16.55
CA ASP A 237 -4.42 -19.55 17.94
C ASP A 237 -3.61 -18.53 18.76
N VAL A 238 -2.30 -18.48 18.55
CA VAL A 238 -1.41 -17.49 19.17
C VAL A 238 -1.80 -16.07 18.76
N ALA A 239 -2.00 -15.83 17.46
CA ALA A 239 -2.34 -14.53 16.93
C ALA A 239 -3.72 -14.04 17.40
N ILE A 240 -4.71 -14.93 17.48
CA ILE A 240 -6.05 -14.61 17.99
C ILE A 240 -5.97 -14.25 19.49
N ALA A 241 -5.36 -15.09 20.30
CA ALA A 241 -5.26 -14.86 21.75
C ALA A 241 -4.50 -13.57 22.08
N MET A 242 -3.36 -13.33 21.43
CA MET A 242 -2.62 -12.07 21.55
C MET A 242 -3.47 -10.87 21.11
N GLY A 243 -4.18 -10.99 19.99
CA GLY A 243 -4.97 -9.90 19.39
C GLY A 243 -6.19 -9.50 20.21
N LEU A 244 -6.69 -10.34 21.09
CA LEU A 244 -7.77 -10.02 22.05
C LEU A 244 -7.33 -9.05 23.15
N ASP A 245 -6.04 -9.00 23.47
CA ASP A 245 -5.51 -7.96 24.37
C ASP A 245 -5.60 -6.60 23.64
N LYS A 246 -6.41 -5.67 24.19
CA LYS A 246 -6.62 -4.33 23.63
C LYS A 246 -5.33 -3.51 23.49
N ARG A 247 -4.31 -3.78 24.28
CA ARG A 247 -2.98 -3.14 24.20
C ARG A 247 -2.22 -3.57 22.95
N ILE A 248 -2.49 -4.76 22.41
CA ILE A 248 -1.86 -5.34 21.23
C ILE A 248 -2.74 -5.10 19.99
N GLY A 249 -4.03 -5.47 20.08
CA GLY A 249 -5.01 -5.41 19.00
C GLY A 249 -4.77 -6.45 17.89
N SER A 250 -5.85 -6.93 17.28
CA SER A 250 -5.85 -8.06 16.33
C SER A 250 -5.31 -7.73 14.93
N ARG A 251 -5.31 -6.45 14.51
CA ARG A 251 -4.86 -6.07 13.16
C ARG A 251 -3.36 -6.28 12.99
N PHE A 252 -2.94 -6.71 11.79
CA PHE A 252 -1.54 -6.95 11.39
C PHE A 252 -0.84 -8.11 12.11
N LEU A 253 -1.60 -9.08 12.65
CA LEU A 253 -1.10 -10.31 13.26
C LEU A 253 -1.37 -11.56 12.40
N ARG A 254 -1.50 -11.41 11.08
CA ARG A 254 -1.62 -12.55 10.17
C ARG A 254 -0.25 -12.92 9.60
N ALA A 255 0.23 -14.12 9.93
CA ALA A 255 1.44 -14.66 9.34
C ALA A 255 1.25 -14.94 7.84
N GLY A 256 2.30 -14.68 7.05
CA GLY A 256 2.21 -14.80 5.60
C GLY A 256 3.55 -14.57 4.89
N PRO A 257 3.52 -14.14 3.62
CA PRO A 257 4.69 -13.64 2.90
C PRO A 257 5.32 -12.41 3.57
N ALA A 258 6.49 -11.99 3.04
CA ALA A 258 7.07 -10.71 3.47
C ALA A 258 6.08 -9.56 3.21
N TYR A 259 6.11 -8.53 4.07
CA TYR A 259 5.37 -7.32 3.74
C TYR A 259 5.97 -6.67 2.49
N GLY A 260 5.10 -6.13 1.66
CA GLY A 260 5.42 -5.47 0.38
C GLY A 260 4.57 -4.23 0.18
N GLY A 261 4.33 -3.88 -1.09
CA GLY A 261 3.57 -2.71 -1.50
C GLY A 261 4.40 -1.43 -1.46
N SER A 262 3.76 -0.33 -1.81
CA SER A 262 4.38 0.98 -1.97
C SER A 262 4.82 1.66 -0.68
N CYS A 263 4.34 1.22 0.48
CA CYS A 263 4.47 1.96 1.74
C CYS A 263 5.51 1.33 2.68
N PHE A 264 5.27 0.14 3.22
CA PHE A 264 6.10 -0.39 4.30
C PHE A 264 7.58 -0.53 3.97
N PRO A 265 7.99 -1.11 2.80
CA PRO A 265 9.41 -1.23 2.47
C PRO A 265 10.11 0.12 2.36
N LYS A 266 9.45 1.09 1.73
CA LYS A 266 9.96 2.45 1.54
C LYS A 266 10.05 3.20 2.87
N ASP A 267 8.99 3.20 3.67
CA ASP A 267 8.86 4.03 4.86
C ASP A 267 9.73 3.52 6.01
N THR A 268 9.89 2.20 6.17
CA THR A 268 10.82 1.62 7.15
C THR A 268 12.27 1.98 6.83
N LYS A 269 12.66 1.99 5.56
CA LYS A 269 14.00 2.43 5.13
C LYS A 269 14.19 3.93 5.33
N ALA A 270 13.17 4.73 5.00
CA ALA A 270 13.22 6.19 5.12
C ALA A 270 13.34 6.66 6.57
N ILE A 271 12.60 6.06 7.52
CA ILE A 271 12.73 6.44 8.95
C ILE A 271 14.12 6.07 9.50
N VAL A 272 14.70 4.94 9.07
CA VAL A 272 16.09 4.58 9.44
C VAL A 272 17.10 5.56 8.84
N ALA A 273 16.90 5.99 7.59
CA ALA A 273 17.75 7.01 6.96
C ALA A 273 17.66 8.35 7.70
N THR A 274 16.46 8.77 8.08
CA THR A 274 16.24 9.95 8.92
C THR A 274 16.97 9.83 10.27
N ALA A 275 16.82 8.70 10.97
CA ALA A 275 17.50 8.48 12.24
C ALA A 275 19.02 8.59 12.10
N ASN A 276 19.60 8.00 11.05
CA ASN A 276 21.03 8.10 10.77
C ASN A 276 21.49 9.56 10.53
N GLN A 277 20.67 10.36 9.83
CA GLN A 277 20.93 11.78 9.61
C GLN A 277 21.02 12.56 10.93
N TYR A 278 20.18 12.20 11.91
CA TYR A 278 20.17 12.77 13.26
C TYR A 278 21.07 12.00 14.26
N LYS A 279 21.99 11.15 13.77
CA LYS A 279 22.95 10.38 14.57
C LYS A 279 22.28 9.53 15.67
N THR A 280 21.08 9.03 15.43
CA THR A 280 20.39 8.12 16.35
C THR A 280 20.16 6.76 15.72
N ASN A 281 19.95 5.73 16.54
CA ASN A 281 19.82 4.35 16.08
C ASN A 281 18.42 3.80 16.31
N LEU A 282 17.81 3.27 15.25
CA LEU A 282 16.53 2.54 15.31
C LEU A 282 16.78 1.03 15.12
N SER A 283 17.41 0.39 16.12
CA SER A 283 17.82 -1.02 16.06
C SER A 283 16.63 -1.96 15.78
N VAL A 284 15.48 -1.73 16.42
CA VAL A 284 14.26 -2.51 16.21
C VAL A 284 13.83 -2.48 14.74
N ILE A 285 13.76 -1.29 14.14
CA ILE A 285 13.30 -1.16 12.75
C ILE A 285 14.32 -1.75 11.76
N LYS A 286 15.63 -1.60 12.02
CA LYS A 286 16.68 -2.26 11.23
C LYS A 286 16.53 -3.78 11.26
N SER A 287 16.24 -4.37 12.44
CA SER A 287 15.99 -5.81 12.59
C SER A 287 14.74 -6.24 11.83
N VAL A 288 13.66 -5.47 11.87
CA VAL A 288 12.42 -5.71 11.12
C VAL A 288 12.70 -5.75 9.61
N ILE A 289 13.42 -4.78 9.06
CA ILE A 289 13.79 -4.75 7.63
C ILE A 289 14.57 -6.03 7.26
N LYS A 290 15.61 -6.36 8.03
CA LYS A 290 16.46 -7.55 7.79
C LYS A 290 15.65 -8.85 7.85
N SER A 291 14.78 -8.98 8.84
CA SER A 291 13.91 -10.15 8.99
C SER A 291 12.95 -10.29 7.81
N ASN A 292 12.32 -9.19 7.38
CA ASN A 292 11.43 -9.19 6.23
C ASN A 292 12.15 -9.58 4.92
N GLU A 293 13.36 -9.09 4.69
CA GLU A 293 14.19 -9.47 3.54
C GLU A 293 14.53 -10.98 3.55
N ASN A 294 14.79 -11.55 4.73
CA ASN A 294 15.05 -12.98 4.87
C ASN A 294 13.80 -13.86 4.75
N ARG A 295 12.60 -13.28 4.88
CA ARG A 295 11.34 -14.04 4.82
C ARG A 295 11.19 -14.81 3.50
N ASN A 296 11.53 -14.19 2.38
CA ASN A 296 11.44 -14.85 1.07
C ASN A 296 12.37 -16.05 0.97
N LYS A 297 13.58 -15.97 1.54
CA LYS A 297 14.52 -17.11 1.60
C LYS A 297 13.95 -18.26 2.43
N PHE A 298 13.30 -17.95 3.56
CA PHE A 298 12.64 -18.95 4.38
C PHE A 298 11.51 -19.66 3.63
N LEU A 299 10.67 -18.92 2.93
CA LEU A 299 9.56 -19.48 2.15
C LEU A 299 10.05 -20.34 0.99
N LEU A 300 11.12 -19.94 0.31
CA LEU A 300 11.76 -20.77 -0.74
C LEU A 300 12.30 -22.08 -0.18
N LYS A 301 12.97 -22.06 0.99
CA LYS A 301 13.38 -23.30 1.68
C LYS A 301 12.18 -24.19 2.01
N ARG A 302 11.05 -23.60 2.40
CA ARG A 302 9.82 -24.31 2.68
C ARG A 302 9.25 -24.99 1.43
N ILE A 303 9.25 -24.31 0.27
CA ILE A 303 8.85 -24.90 -1.02
C ILE A 303 9.75 -26.06 -1.38
N ASN A 304 11.08 -25.90 -1.25
CA ASN A 304 12.04 -26.99 -1.48
C ASN A 304 11.74 -28.21 -0.61
N PHE A 305 11.49 -28.01 0.68
CA PHE A 305 11.10 -29.09 1.60
C PHE A 305 9.80 -29.79 1.16
N ILE A 306 8.76 -29.02 0.82
CA ILE A 306 7.47 -29.56 0.36
C ILE A 306 7.67 -30.42 -0.92
N LEU A 307 8.54 -29.99 -1.83
CA LEU A 307 8.86 -30.72 -3.07
C LEU A 307 9.98 -31.75 -2.90
N LYS A 308 10.44 -32.01 -1.67
CA LYS A 308 11.52 -32.96 -1.36
C LYS A 308 12.81 -32.65 -2.14
N ASN A 309 13.15 -31.37 -2.27
CA ASN A 309 14.29 -30.81 -3.02
C ASN A 309 14.32 -31.19 -4.53
N LYS A 310 13.17 -31.56 -5.10
CA LYS A 310 13.03 -31.92 -6.52
C LYS A 310 12.21 -30.84 -7.23
N ILE A 311 12.79 -29.67 -7.50
CA ILE A 311 12.10 -28.52 -8.16
C ILE A 311 12.21 -28.57 -9.68
N LYS A 312 13.31 -29.12 -10.25
CA LYS A 312 13.50 -29.18 -11.69
C LYS A 312 12.32 -29.87 -12.38
N ASN A 313 11.79 -29.22 -13.41
CA ASN A 313 10.62 -29.66 -14.19
C ASN A 313 9.30 -29.75 -13.41
N LYS A 314 9.24 -29.21 -12.16
CA LYS A 314 7.97 -29.13 -11.41
C LYS A 314 7.09 -28.03 -11.93
N ARG A 315 5.79 -28.34 -12.09
CA ARG A 315 4.75 -27.38 -12.46
C ARG A 315 4.22 -26.75 -11.18
N ILE A 316 4.46 -25.46 -11.01
CA ILE A 316 4.03 -24.71 -9.81
C ILE A 316 3.01 -23.67 -10.23
N ALA A 317 1.81 -23.73 -9.64
CA ALA A 317 0.77 -22.74 -9.82
C ALA A 317 0.86 -21.67 -8.73
N PHE A 318 0.93 -20.39 -9.11
CA PHE A 318 0.77 -19.26 -8.19
C PHE A 318 -0.64 -18.70 -8.31
N LEU A 319 -1.40 -18.74 -7.23
CA LEU A 319 -2.69 -18.06 -7.09
C LEU A 319 -2.48 -16.73 -6.40
N GLY A 320 -2.59 -15.67 -7.19
CA GLY A 320 -2.24 -14.30 -6.84
C GLY A 320 -0.74 -14.03 -6.86
N VAL A 321 -0.36 -12.86 -7.35
CA VAL A 321 1.05 -12.43 -7.44
C VAL A 321 1.27 -11.00 -6.95
N THR A 322 0.21 -10.23 -6.71
CA THR A 322 0.26 -8.92 -6.04
C THR A 322 0.69 -9.06 -4.59
N PHE A 323 1.12 -7.98 -3.94
CA PHE A 323 1.60 -8.05 -2.54
C PHE A 323 0.48 -8.38 -1.54
N LYS A 324 -0.76 -8.06 -1.88
CA LYS A 324 -1.99 -8.43 -1.14
C LYS A 324 -3.19 -8.49 -2.09
N ALA A 325 -4.35 -8.95 -1.60
CA ALA A 325 -5.61 -8.92 -2.34
C ALA A 325 -6.16 -7.48 -2.50
N ASN A 326 -7.10 -7.33 -3.43
CA ASN A 326 -7.81 -6.09 -3.73
C ASN A 326 -6.91 -4.93 -4.19
N THR A 327 -5.81 -5.24 -4.88
CA THR A 327 -4.92 -4.28 -5.54
C THR A 327 -4.22 -4.92 -6.73
N ASP A 328 -3.83 -4.12 -7.71
CA ASP A 328 -2.97 -4.52 -8.81
C ASP A 328 -1.47 -4.28 -8.54
N ASP A 329 -1.13 -3.75 -7.35
CA ASP A 329 0.23 -3.34 -6.99
C ASP A 329 1.16 -4.55 -6.82
N MET A 330 2.23 -4.56 -7.62
CA MET A 330 3.27 -5.58 -7.61
C MET A 330 4.51 -5.16 -6.82
N ARG A 331 4.60 -3.89 -6.37
CA ARG A 331 5.83 -3.37 -5.73
C ARG A 331 6.17 -4.16 -4.48
N ASP A 332 7.43 -4.59 -4.41
CA ASP A 332 7.95 -5.41 -3.31
C ASP A 332 7.09 -6.64 -2.95
N SER A 333 6.29 -7.13 -3.91
CA SER A 333 5.61 -8.42 -3.73
C SER A 333 6.64 -9.55 -3.63
N SER A 334 6.42 -10.47 -2.69
CA SER A 334 7.26 -11.67 -2.54
C SER A 334 7.33 -12.52 -3.82
N SER A 335 6.30 -12.46 -4.68
CA SER A 335 6.28 -13.14 -5.96
C SER A 335 7.40 -12.71 -6.90
N LEU A 336 7.81 -11.42 -6.82
CA LEU A 336 8.91 -10.86 -7.64
C LEU A 336 10.28 -11.46 -7.30
N THR A 337 10.44 -11.99 -6.09
CA THR A 337 11.66 -12.69 -5.66
C THR A 337 11.51 -14.19 -5.83
N MET A 338 10.37 -14.76 -5.46
CA MET A 338 10.16 -16.19 -5.38
C MET A 338 10.05 -16.85 -6.77
N ILE A 339 9.30 -16.24 -7.70
CA ILE A 339 9.12 -16.80 -9.04
C ILE A 339 10.45 -16.91 -9.79
N PRO A 340 11.29 -15.85 -9.89
CA PRO A 340 12.60 -15.97 -10.52
C PRO A 340 13.52 -17.02 -9.88
N GLU A 341 13.54 -17.12 -8.55
CA GLU A 341 14.38 -18.10 -7.86
C GLU A 341 13.93 -19.55 -8.11
N LEU A 342 12.62 -19.80 -8.20
CA LEU A 342 12.09 -21.12 -8.58
C LEU A 342 12.39 -21.48 -10.02
N ILE A 343 12.35 -20.49 -10.94
CA ILE A 343 12.73 -20.69 -12.34
C ILE A 343 14.21 -21.06 -12.46
N LYS A 344 15.11 -20.38 -11.73
CA LYS A 344 16.54 -20.72 -11.69
C LYS A 344 16.77 -22.18 -11.24
N GLN A 345 15.89 -22.71 -10.39
CA GLN A 345 15.91 -24.10 -9.95
C GLN A 345 15.23 -25.06 -10.95
N GLY A 346 14.78 -24.56 -12.11
CA GLY A 346 14.19 -25.34 -13.19
C GLY A 346 12.69 -25.60 -13.07
N ALA A 347 11.95 -24.83 -12.27
CA ALA A 347 10.49 -24.91 -12.20
C ALA A 347 9.82 -24.32 -13.45
N ILE A 348 8.61 -24.81 -13.73
CA ILE A 348 7.68 -24.27 -14.73
C ILE A 348 6.53 -23.61 -13.96
N ILE A 349 6.34 -22.31 -14.14
CA ILE A 349 5.39 -21.52 -13.38
C ILE A 349 4.16 -21.17 -14.23
N LYS A 350 2.97 -21.43 -13.70
CA LYS A 350 1.74 -20.80 -14.15
C LYS A 350 1.21 -19.90 -13.05
N TYR A 351 0.71 -18.70 -13.37
CA TYR A 351 0.05 -17.89 -12.37
C TYR A 351 -1.31 -17.41 -12.85
N TYR A 352 -2.20 -17.22 -11.90
CA TYR A 352 -3.47 -16.51 -12.07
C TYR A 352 -3.53 -15.37 -11.06
N ASP A 353 -3.99 -14.21 -11.50
CA ASP A 353 -4.25 -13.06 -10.64
C ASP A 353 -5.55 -12.39 -11.11
N PRO A 354 -6.51 -12.06 -10.21
CA PRO A 354 -7.76 -11.41 -10.56
C PRO A 354 -7.58 -10.07 -11.28
N THR A 355 -6.46 -9.37 -11.01
CA THR A 355 -6.10 -8.12 -11.70
C THR A 355 -5.35 -8.34 -13.01
N GLY A 356 -5.33 -9.59 -13.52
CA GLY A 356 -4.89 -9.93 -14.86
C GLY A 356 -3.40 -10.16 -15.04
N TYR A 357 -2.97 -10.10 -16.29
CA TYR A 357 -1.59 -10.32 -16.72
C TYR A 357 -0.62 -9.29 -16.10
N LYS A 358 0.60 -9.75 -15.78
CA LYS A 358 1.67 -8.91 -15.21
C LYS A 358 2.88 -8.84 -16.15
N GLU A 359 3.10 -7.67 -16.74
CA GLU A 359 4.22 -7.41 -17.67
C GLU A 359 5.59 -7.77 -17.07
N THR A 360 5.75 -7.65 -15.75
CA THR A 360 7.00 -7.95 -15.04
C THR A 360 7.48 -9.40 -15.25
N PHE A 361 6.56 -10.34 -15.55
CA PHE A 361 6.90 -11.75 -15.77
C PHE A 361 7.12 -12.12 -17.24
N LYS A 362 6.82 -11.24 -18.20
CA LYS A 362 6.96 -11.46 -19.65
C LYS A 362 8.36 -11.93 -20.07
N LYS A 363 9.39 -11.45 -19.38
CA LYS A 363 10.80 -11.78 -19.67
C LYS A 363 11.19 -13.23 -19.36
N TYR A 364 10.36 -13.98 -18.63
CA TYR A 364 10.69 -15.36 -18.21
C TYR A 364 9.95 -16.37 -19.09
N LYS A 365 10.69 -17.13 -19.91
CA LYS A 365 10.14 -18.15 -20.83
C LYS A 365 9.33 -19.25 -20.12
N ASN A 366 9.71 -19.59 -18.87
CA ASN A 366 9.07 -20.64 -18.08
C ASN A 366 7.95 -20.10 -17.16
N VAL A 367 7.43 -18.89 -17.44
CA VAL A 367 6.29 -18.32 -16.72
C VAL A 367 5.16 -18.04 -17.70
N SER A 368 3.97 -18.50 -17.38
CA SER A 368 2.77 -18.25 -18.17
C SER A 368 1.63 -17.73 -17.31
N TYR A 369 0.85 -16.79 -17.86
CA TYR A 369 -0.40 -16.32 -17.27
C TYR A 369 -1.55 -17.24 -17.66
N ALA A 370 -2.34 -17.64 -16.69
CA ALA A 370 -3.57 -18.40 -16.89
C ALA A 370 -4.79 -17.47 -16.75
N LYS A 371 -5.72 -17.55 -17.69
CA LYS A 371 -6.93 -16.69 -17.67
C LYS A 371 -7.96 -17.13 -16.62
N THR A 372 -7.85 -18.35 -16.08
CA THR A 372 -8.74 -18.88 -15.03
C THR A 372 -7.95 -19.64 -13.98
N ILE A 373 -8.55 -19.82 -12.81
CA ILE A 373 -7.98 -20.59 -11.70
C ILE A 373 -7.75 -22.04 -12.15
N GLU A 374 -8.72 -22.66 -12.81
CA GLU A 374 -8.67 -24.06 -13.26
C GLU A 374 -7.46 -24.28 -14.18
N ARG A 375 -7.26 -23.36 -15.15
CA ARG A 375 -6.10 -23.42 -16.06
C ARG A 375 -4.77 -23.21 -15.34
N ALA A 376 -4.76 -22.42 -14.27
CA ALA A 376 -3.55 -22.21 -13.47
C ALA A 376 -3.16 -23.49 -12.71
N VAL A 377 -4.13 -24.14 -12.07
CA VAL A 377 -3.89 -25.30 -11.19
C VAL A 377 -3.82 -26.64 -11.96
N ASP A 378 -4.21 -26.63 -13.24
CA ASP A 378 -4.18 -27.83 -14.07
C ASP A 378 -2.78 -28.45 -14.12
N SER A 379 -2.72 -29.74 -13.82
CA SER A 379 -1.49 -30.55 -13.81
C SER A 379 -0.37 -30.02 -12.89
N ALA A 380 -0.70 -29.17 -11.89
CA ALA A 380 0.27 -28.63 -10.95
C ALA A 380 0.80 -29.70 -9.97
N ASP A 381 2.10 -29.72 -9.74
CA ASP A 381 2.74 -30.49 -8.67
C ASP A 381 2.60 -29.78 -7.31
N LEU A 382 2.60 -28.42 -7.36
CA LEU A 382 2.41 -27.55 -6.21
C LEU A 382 1.53 -26.35 -6.57
N ILE A 383 0.54 -26.07 -5.73
CA ILE A 383 -0.25 -24.83 -5.78
C ILE A 383 0.20 -23.96 -4.63
N ILE A 384 0.58 -22.72 -4.91
CA ILE A 384 0.95 -21.71 -3.93
C ILE A 384 -0.17 -20.67 -3.89
N ILE A 385 -0.82 -20.52 -2.73
CA ILE A 385 -1.75 -19.43 -2.49
C ILE A 385 -0.94 -18.28 -1.91
N HIS A 386 -0.56 -17.33 -2.76
CA HIS A 386 0.34 -16.25 -2.41
C HIS A 386 -0.42 -15.02 -1.90
N THR A 387 -1.59 -14.70 -2.48
CA THR A 387 -2.47 -13.62 -2.02
C THR A 387 -3.84 -14.14 -1.62
N GLU A 388 -4.50 -13.44 -0.69
CA GLU A 388 -5.75 -13.86 -0.06
C GLU A 388 -7.02 -13.35 -0.78
N TRP A 389 -7.06 -13.42 -2.12
CA TRP A 389 -8.24 -13.03 -2.89
C TRP A 389 -9.46 -13.86 -2.50
N ASN A 390 -10.64 -13.24 -2.47
CA ASN A 390 -11.88 -13.94 -2.14
C ASN A 390 -12.19 -15.07 -3.12
N ASP A 391 -11.87 -14.89 -4.40
CA ASP A 391 -12.06 -15.89 -5.46
C ASP A 391 -11.37 -17.23 -5.11
N PHE A 392 -10.24 -17.17 -4.41
CA PHE A 392 -9.51 -18.39 -4.04
C PHE A 392 -10.18 -19.16 -2.90
N LYS A 393 -10.98 -18.51 -2.07
CA LYS A 393 -11.66 -19.18 -0.94
C LYS A 393 -12.75 -20.17 -1.37
N SER A 394 -13.28 -20.00 -2.59
CA SER A 394 -14.34 -20.83 -3.17
C SER A 394 -13.85 -22.00 -4.01
N ILE A 395 -12.53 -22.19 -4.17
CA ILE A 395 -11.99 -23.26 -5.01
C ILE A 395 -12.34 -24.64 -4.46
N ASN A 396 -13.02 -25.44 -5.30
CA ASN A 396 -13.30 -26.84 -4.99
C ASN A 396 -12.15 -27.74 -5.46
N PHE A 397 -11.11 -27.86 -4.62
CA PHE A 397 -9.95 -28.69 -4.93
C PHE A 397 -10.28 -30.17 -5.16
N ASN A 398 -11.42 -30.69 -4.67
CA ASN A 398 -11.82 -32.06 -4.92
C ASN A 398 -12.09 -32.35 -6.41
N LYS A 399 -12.52 -31.30 -7.15
CA LYS A 399 -12.83 -31.38 -8.58
C LYS A 399 -11.69 -30.91 -9.48
N THR A 400 -10.82 -30.05 -8.96
CA THR A 400 -9.83 -29.31 -9.79
C THR A 400 -8.43 -29.88 -9.77
N ILE A 401 -8.08 -30.76 -8.79
CA ILE A 401 -6.72 -31.28 -8.68
C ILE A 401 -6.64 -32.80 -8.54
N ASN A 402 -5.49 -33.37 -8.93
CA ASN A 402 -5.15 -34.73 -8.58
C ASN A 402 -4.60 -34.80 -7.15
N LYS A 403 -5.45 -35.18 -6.17
CA LYS A 403 -5.12 -35.20 -4.74
C LYS A 403 -3.91 -36.10 -4.40
N LYS A 404 -3.66 -37.15 -5.16
CA LYS A 404 -2.51 -38.05 -4.92
C LYS A 404 -1.19 -37.38 -5.25
N LYS A 405 -1.18 -36.48 -6.25
CA LYS A 405 0.03 -35.84 -6.79
C LYS A 405 0.20 -34.40 -6.30
N THR A 406 -0.83 -33.57 -6.40
CA THR A 406 -0.77 -32.14 -6.15
C THR A 406 -0.68 -31.84 -4.66
N LYS A 407 0.19 -30.90 -4.29
CA LYS A 407 0.34 -30.35 -2.96
C LYS A 407 -0.14 -28.90 -2.95
N ILE A 408 -0.61 -28.38 -1.81
CA ILE A 408 -1.02 -26.99 -1.64
C ILE A 408 -0.16 -26.36 -0.55
N PHE A 409 0.49 -25.27 -0.88
CA PHE A 409 1.15 -24.40 0.07
C PHE A 409 0.38 -23.07 0.19
N ASP A 410 -0.36 -22.95 1.28
CA ASP A 410 -1.18 -21.76 1.56
C ASP A 410 -0.39 -20.79 2.42
N MET A 411 0.14 -19.75 1.79
CA MET A 411 0.92 -18.72 2.46
C MET A 411 0.07 -17.70 3.20
N ARG A 412 -1.26 -17.79 3.08
CA ARG A 412 -2.22 -16.84 3.69
C ARG A 412 -3.15 -17.50 4.70
N ASN A 413 -3.03 -18.84 4.86
CA ASN A 413 -3.89 -19.61 5.72
C ASN A 413 -5.39 -19.34 5.48
N ILE A 414 -5.81 -19.21 4.20
CA ILE A 414 -7.21 -18.96 3.87
C ILE A 414 -8.09 -20.21 4.00
N TYR A 415 -7.48 -21.39 4.13
CA TYR A 415 -8.18 -22.66 4.31
C TYR A 415 -7.90 -23.29 5.67
N SER A 416 -8.92 -24.00 6.17
CA SER A 416 -8.76 -24.85 7.35
C SER A 416 -7.91 -26.08 7.04
N SER A 417 -6.76 -26.22 7.72
CA SER A 417 -5.86 -27.36 7.55
C SER A 417 -6.56 -28.70 7.90
N ILE A 418 -7.46 -28.71 8.88
CA ILE A 418 -8.24 -29.87 9.28
C ILE A 418 -9.17 -30.31 8.14
N LYS A 419 -9.94 -29.37 7.56
CA LYS A 419 -10.85 -29.67 6.45
C LYS A 419 -10.07 -30.16 5.20
N MET A 420 -8.93 -29.54 4.90
CA MET A 420 -8.09 -29.94 3.76
C MET A 420 -7.56 -31.36 3.91
N LYS A 421 -7.03 -31.70 5.10
CA LYS A 421 -6.55 -33.05 5.42
C LYS A 421 -7.70 -34.08 5.40
N LYS A 422 -8.87 -33.77 5.95
CA LYS A 422 -10.06 -34.65 5.89
C LYS A 422 -10.48 -34.95 4.45
N ASN A 423 -10.28 -34.02 3.53
CA ASN A 423 -10.53 -34.19 2.08
C ASN A 423 -9.40 -34.93 1.35
N GLY A 424 -8.38 -35.44 2.06
CA GLY A 424 -7.23 -36.15 1.47
C GLY A 424 -6.24 -35.25 0.72
N ILE A 425 -6.27 -33.94 0.95
CA ILE A 425 -5.40 -32.97 0.28
C ILE A 425 -4.11 -32.79 1.09
N LYS A 426 -2.97 -32.88 0.41
CA LYS A 426 -1.64 -32.58 0.97
C LYS A 426 -1.46 -31.08 1.15
N TYR A 427 -1.91 -30.57 2.28
CA TYR A 427 -1.94 -29.16 2.59
C TYR A 427 -0.87 -28.74 3.59
N PHE A 428 -0.22 -27.60 3.31
CA PHE A 428 0.79 -26.94 4.14
C PHE A 428 0.40 -25.48 4.31
N GLY A 429 0.26 -25.05 5.56
CA GLY A 429 0.05 -23.65 5.93
C GLY A 429 1.31 -23.01 6.47
N ILE A 430 1.24 -21.71 6.79
CA ILE A 430 2.27 -20.97 7.51
C ILE A 430 2.02 -21.12 9.02
N GLY A 431 3.06 -21.49 9.78
CA GLY A 431 2.95 -21.61 11.25
C GLY A 431 2.02 -22.72 11.72
N LYS A 432 1.93 -23.83 10.93
CA LYS A 432 1.06 -24.98 11.23
C LYS A 432 1.79 -26.29 11.11
#